data_76d83c3697c00fed082d02fcd847980e
#
_entry.id   76d83c3697c00fed082d02fcd847980e
#
_cell.length_a   1.000
_cell.length_b   1.000
_cell.length_c   1.000
_cell.angle_alpha   90.00
_cell.angle_beta   90.00
_cell.angle_gamma   90.00
#
_symmetry.space_group_name_H-M   'P 1'
#
loop_
_entity.id
_entity.type
_entity.pdbx_description
1 polymer ?
#
loop_
_entity_poly.entity_id
_entity_poly.type
_entity_poly.pdbx_seq_one_letter_code
_entity_poly.pdbx_strand_id
1 'polypeptide(L)' 'TEQQVKTARENMTLAEENLGLVTFSYNEGKASMADVLSAQLSWTQAHTNLIDAYLAEKMAVAEYWKVVSE' A
#
# COMPACT_ATOMS: atom_id res chain seq x y z
N THR A 1 14.68 1.08 3.49
CA THR A 1 15.52 1.81 2.57
C THR A 1 14.68 2.59 1.55
N GLU A 2 15.29 3.53 0.88
CA GLU A 2 14.60 4.31 -0.15
C GLU A 2 14.01 3.43 -1.24
N GLN A 3 14.72 2.36 -1.59
CA GLN A 3 14.25 1.45 -2.62
C GLN A 3 13.00 0.70 -2.19
N GLN A 4 12.93 0.33 -0.92
CA GLN A 4 11.75 -0.35 -0.39
C GLN A 4 10.52 0.56 -0.41
N VAL A 5 10.71 1.83 -0.04
CA VAL A 5 9.61 2.81 -0.07
C VAL A 5 9.17 3.06 -1.51
N LYS A 6 10.13 3.18 -2.42
CA LYS A 6 9.82 3.39 -3.83
C LYS A 6 9.02 2.22 -4.41
N THR A 7 9.45 0.99 -4.12
CA THR A 7 8.75 -0.21 -4.59
C THR A 7 7.34 -0.29 -4.00
N ALA A 8 7.20 0.00 -2.71
CA ALA A 8 5.90 -0.01 -2.05
C ALA A 8 4.98 1.05 -2.65
N ARG A 9 5.52 2.22 -2.99
CA ARG A 9 4.74 3.29 -3.62
C ARG A 9 4.27 2.89 -5.01
N GLU A 10 5.14 2.24 -5.79
CA GLU A 10 4.78 1.75 -7.11
C GLU A 10 3.66 0.69 -7.01
N ASN A 11 3.79 -0.23 -6.05
CA ASN A 11 2.77 -1.24 -5.81
C ASN A 11 1.44 -0.60 -5.40
N MET A 12 1.49 0.46 -4.60
CA MET A 12 0.29 1.18 -4.19
C MET A 12 -0.40 1.81 -5.39
N THR A 13 0.36 2.42 -6.30
CA THR A 13 -0.18 3.01 -7.52
C THR A 13 -0.85 1.96 -8.38
N LEU A 14 -0.22 0.81 -8.55
CA LEU A 14 -0.79 -0.29 -9.32
C LEU A 14 -2.08 -0.82 -8.67
N ALA A 15 -2.10 -0.92 -7.35
CA ALA A 15 -3.28 -1.38 -6.63
C ALA A 15 -4.44 -0.38 -6.78
N GLU A 16 -4.14 0.92 -6.74
CA GLU A 16 -5.15 1.95 -6.94
C GLU A 16 -5.74 1.90 -8.33
N GLU A 17 -4.90 1.74 -9.34
CA GLU A 17 -5.36 1.62 -10.73
C GLU A 17 -6.23 0.38 -10.90
N ASN A 18 -5.80 -0.74 -10.36
CA ASN A 18 -6.56 -1.98 -10.43
C ASN A 18 -7.93 -1.84 -9.75
N LEU A 19 -7.95 -1.23 -8.57
CA LEU A 19 -9.21 -1.02 -7.85
C LEU A 19 -10.16 -0.14 -8.67
N GLY A 20 -9.62 0.92 -9.28
CA GLY A 20 -10.42 1.80 -10.13
C GLY A 20 -11.02 1.06 -11.33
N LEU A 21 -10.22 0.24 -12.00
CA LEU A 21 -10.67 -0.53 -13.15
C LEU A 21 -11.73 -1.56 -12.75
N VAL A 22 -11.50 -2.27 -11.66
CA VAL A 22 -12.47 -3.28 -11.20
C VAL A 22 -13.77 -2.63 -10.75
N THR A 23 -13.69 -1.49 -10.06
CA THR A 23 -14.88 -0.76 -9.64
C THR A 23 -15.68 -0.28 -10.84
N PHE A 24 -15.00 0.24 -11.85
CA PHE A 24 -15.64 0.66 -13.09
C PHE A 24 -16.32 -0.52 -13.77
N SER A 25 -15.63 -1.67 -13.86
CA SER A 25 -16.19 -2.86 -14.46
C SER A 25 -17.42 -3.36 -13.68
N TYR A 26 -17.38 -3.26 -12.36
CA TYR A 26 -18.53 -3.62 -11.52
C TYR A 26 -19.73 -2.74 -11.84
N ASN A 27 -19.52 -1.44 -11.95
CA ASN A 27 -20.59 -0.49 -12.29
C ASN A 27 -21.17 -0.75 -13.69
N GLU A 28 -20.35 -1.27 -14.59
CA GLU A 28 -20.78 -1.64 -15.93
C GLU A 28 -21.43 -3.02 -15.99
N GLY A 29 -21.46 -3.74 -14.87
CA GLY A 29 -22.02 -5.09 -14.81
C GLY A 29 -21.11 -6.17 -15.34
N LYS A 30 -19.82 -5.88 -15.51
CA LYS A 30 -18.85 -6.82 -16.07
C LYS A 30 -18.01 -7.53 -15.02
N ALA A 31 -18.00 -7.03 -13.79
CA ALA A 31 -17.27 -7.64 -12.68
C ALA A 31 -18.23 -7.92 -11.53
N SER A 32 -17.89 -8.91 -10.72
CA SER A 32 -18.71 -9.26 -9.56
C SER A 32 -18.26 -8.48 -8.32
N MET A 33 -19.10 -8.48 -7.30
CA MET A 33 -18.75 -7.89 -6.00
C MET A 33 -17.51 -8.57 -5.41
N ALA A 34 -17.36 -9.87 -5.63
CA ALA A 34 -16.18 -10.60 -5.17
C ALA A 34 -14.90 -10.03 -5.80
N ASP A 35 -14.97 -9.63 -7.06
CA ASP A 35 -13.84 -9.02 -7.74
C ASP A 35 -13.48 -7.67 -7.11
N VAL A 36 -14.50 -6.87 -6.77
CA VAL A 36 -14.29 -5.57 -6.12
C VAL A 36 -13.68 -5.77 -4.75
N LEU A 37 -14.20 -6.71 -3.97
CA LEU A 37 -13.66 -6.99 -2.64
C LEU A 37 -12.21 -7.47 -2.70
N SER A 38 -11.89 -8.31 -3.68
CA SER A 38 -10.53 -8.77 -3.89
C SER A 38 -9.59 -7.61 -4.22
N ALA A 39 -10.04 -6.70 -5.09
CA ALA A 39 -9.25 -5.52 -5.43
C ALA A 39 -9.06 -4.59 -4.23
N GLN A 40 -10.11 -4.41 -3.42
CA GLN A 40 -10.01 -3.61 -2.20
C GLN A 40 -9.03 -4.23 -1.21
N LEU A 41 -9.03 -5.54 -1.11
CA LEU A 41 -8.10 -6.24 -0.22
C LEU A 41 -6.66 -6.03 -0.67
N SER A 42 -6.42 -6.15 -1.98
CA SER A 42 -5.09 -5.89 -2.54
C SER A 42 -4.65 -4.46 -2.30
N TRP A 43 -5.56 -3.51 -2.48
CA TRP A 43 -5.29 -2.10 -2.22
C TRP A 43 -4.91 -1.88 -0.75
N THR A 44 -5.69 -2.45 0.15
CA THR A 44 -5.45 -2.32 1.59
C THR A 44 -4.09 -2.91 1.95
N GLN A 45 -3.75 -4.05 1.37
CA GLN A 45 -2.47 -4.69 1.64
C GLN A 45 -1.30 -3.86 1.11
N ALA A 46 -1.43 -3.31 -0.08
CA ALA A 46 -0.41 -2.42 -0.64
C ALA A 46 -0.25 -1.17 0.22
N HIS A 47 -1.37 -0.62 0.70
CA HIS A 47 -1.36 0.55 1.58
C HIS A 47 -0.63 0.23 2.90
N THR A 48 -0.95 -0.91 3.50
CA THR A 48 -0.29 -1.36 4.72
C THR A 48 1.21 -1.56 4.51
N ASN A 49 1.58 -2.16 3.38
CA ASN A 49 2.99 -2.36 3.05
C ASN A 49 3.73 -1.03 2.92
N LEU A 50 3.08 -0.04 2.33
CA LEU A 50 3.67 1.29 2.19
C LEU A 50 3.87 1.93 3.56
N ILE A 51 2.87 1.84 4.43
CA ILE A 51 2.97 2.37 5.79
C ILE A 51 4.09 1.66 6.55
N ASP A 52 4.16 0.34 6.43
CA ASP A 52 5.21 -0.45 7.08
C ASP A 52 6.59 -0.02 6.61
N ALA A 53 6.75 0.25 5.32
CA ALA A 53 8.03 0.70 4.78
C ALA A 53 8.43 2.06 5.36
N TYR A 54 7.48 2.98 5.45
CA TYR A 54 7.73 4.28 6.08
C TYR A 54 8.05 4.14 7.56
N LEU A 55 7.30 3.31 8.27
CA LEU A 55 7.53 3.10 9.70
C LEU A 55 8.89 2.46 9.95
N ALA A 56 9.28 1.50 9.13
CA ALA A 56 10.59 0.87 9.27
C ALA A 56 11.70 1.89 9.12
N GLU A 57 11.57 2.81 8.17
CA GLU A 57 12.53 3.88 7.97
C GLU A 57 12.56 4.82 9.17
N LYS A 58 11.38 5.21 9.66
CA LYS A 58 11.28 6.10 10.81
C LYS A 58 11.70 5.44 12.11
N MET A 59 11.42 4.16 12.26
CA MET A 59 11.83 3.42 13.46
C MET A 59 13.34 3.34 13.58
N ALA A 60 14.04 3.18 12.48
CA ALA A 60 15.49 3.20 12.49
C ALA A 60 16.02 4.54 13.01
N VAL A 61 15.41 5.63 12.57
CA VAL A 61 15.76 6.98 13.03
C VAL A 61 15.39 7.16 14.51
N ALA A 62 14.24 6.68 14.90
CA ALA A 62 13.78 6.80 16.27
C ALA A 62 14.69 6.04 17.24
N GLU A 63 15.14 4.86 16.86
CA GLU A 63 16.09 4.10 17.67
C GLU A 63 17.40 4.86 17.83
N TYR A 64 17.87 5.46 16.77
CA TYR A 64 19.08 6.26 16.81
C TYR A 64 18.93 7.43 17.79
N TRP A 65 17.81 8.13 17.69
CA TRP A 65 17.52 9.26 18.58
C TRP A 65 17.41 8.83 20.04
N LYS A 66 16.80 7.69 20.28
CA LYS A 66 16.64 7.17 21.63
C LYS A 66 17.99 6.87 22.26
N VAL A 67 18.88 6.27 21.51
CA VAL A 67 20.24 5.96 21.99
C VAL A 67 21.02 7.24 22.29
N VAL A 68 20.88 8.22 21.40
CA VAL A 68 21.58 9.50 21.57
C VAL A 68 21.01 10.29 22.74
N SER A 69 19.71 10.19 22.97
CA SER A 69 19.03 10.92 24.04
C SER A 69 19.38 10.39 25.42
N GLU A 70 19.74 9.13 25.53
CA GLU A 70 20.15 8.54 26.80
C GLU A 70 21.61 8.86 27.12
#